data_417c5614b48aaa34073cdd2649dfbb21
#
_entry.id   417c5614b48aaa34073cdd2649dfbb21
#
_cell.length_a   1.000
_cell.length_b   1.000
_cell.length_c   1.000
_cell.angle_alpha   90.00
_cell.angle_beta   90.00
_cell.angle_gamma   90.00
#
_symmetry.space_group_name_H-M   'P 1'
#
loop_
_entity.id
_entity.type
_entity.pdbx_description
1 polymer ?
#
loop_
_entity_poly.entity_id
_entity_poly.type
_entity_poly.pdbx_seq_one_letter_code
_entity_poly.pdbx_strand_id
1 'polypeptide(L)'
;LCPLGTVTEWMAVLRKKMKININITTGSVVDKILRAIKYILLFWIFYMTISSSELFCKNFDPYYAIATGFKGELTAWMAVISIACLFLGNLFINMFWCKYICPLGALSNVFKFTLTFLGLLILSLILGYFGLPMQWYWLLGVSCVIGYIFEIVYHESKVFPLLHITRDDEKCNHCGLCSKKCPQQIDVANLKVVKDIDCTLCGECMGACNKNALQINRKPAFRWLPAILVVVLFFVGLWMGTHWELPTIDERWGDPAKLEHLESFERDGMRTVKCFGSSKAFAARMKNVPGVYGVTTYVNRFAVVVYYDPSETSKEKVEN
;
A
#
# COMPACT_ATOMS: atom_id res chain seq x y z
N LEU A 1 -12.42 -2.87 -6.54
CA LEU A 1 -12.40 -2.08 -7.79
C LEU A 1 -11.61 -0.79 -7.54
N CYS A 2 -10.46 -0.64 -8.19
CA CYS A 2 -9.64 0.55 -8.09
C CYS A 2 -10.12 1.57 -9.15
N PRO A 3 -10.47 2.82 -8.79
CA PRO A 3 -10.95 3.81 -9.74
C PRO A 3 -9.90 4.13 -10.83
N LEU A 4 -8.62 4.14 -10.49
CA LEU A 4 -7.54 4.31 -11.46
C LEU A 4 -7.44 3.11 -12.42
N GLY A 5 -7.74 1.89 -11.95
CA GLY A 5 -7.83 0.70 -12.80
C GLY A 5 -8.89 0.85 -13.89
N THR A 6 -10.06 1.37 -13.55
CA THR A 6 -11.14 1.63 -14.52
C THR A 6 -10.70 2.66 -15.57
N VAL A 7 -10.01 3.72 -15.14
CA VAL A 7 -9.45 4.73 -16.08
C VAL A 7 -8.45 4.09 -17.03
N THR A 8 -7.55 3.22 -16.52
CA THR A 8 -6.57 2.53 -17.37
C THR A 8 -7.21 1.58 -18.37
N GLU A 9 -8.28 0.88 -18.00
CA GLU A 9 -9.07 0.04 -18.92
C GLU A 9 -9.75 0.88 -20.00
N TRP A 10 -10.36 2.01 -19.62
CA TRP A 10 -10.95 2.93 -20.57
C TRP A 10 -9.92 3.48 -21.58
N MET A 11 -8.75 3.86 -21.09
CA MET A 11 -7.63 4.28 -21.93
C MET A 11 -7.17 3.15 -22.87
N ALA A 12 -7.20 1.90 -22.43
CA ALA A 12 -6.85 0.75 -23.29
C ALA A 12 -7.86 0.58 -24.45
N VAL A 13 -9.16 0.85 -24.21
CA VAL A 13 -10.18 0.86 -25.27
C VAL A 13 -9.92 2.00 -26.26
N LEU A 14 -9.62 3.21 -25.77
CA LEU A 14 -9.30 4.38 -26.59
C LEU A 14 -8.07 4.12 -27.46
N ARG A 15 -7.00 3.56 -26.88
CA ARG A 15 -5.77 3.17 -27.58
C ARG A 15 -6.04 2.20 -28.73
N LYS A 16 -6.88 1.17 -28.49
CA LYS A 16 -7.29 0.22 -29.54
C LYS A 16 -8.01 0.94 -30.70
N LYS A 17 -8.88 1.91 -30.39
CA LYS A 17 -9.61 2.72 -31.38
C LYS A 17 -8.65 3.61 -32.19
N MET A 18 -7.62 4.15 -31.55
CA MET A 18 -6.59 4.97 -32.19
C MET A 18 -5.52 4.15 -32.94
N LYS A 19 -5.59 2.80 -32.89
CA LYS A 19 -4.62 1.87 -33.52
C LYS A 19 -3.17 2.07 -33.06
N ILE A 20 -2.96 2.61 -31.84
CA ILE A 20 -1.64 2.74 -31.25
C ILE A 20 -1.25 1.36 -30.66
N ASN A 21 -0.16 0.78 -31.13
CA ASN A 21 0.20 -0.60 -30.78
C ASN A 21 1.67 -0.70 -30.34
N ILE A 22 2.02 0.04 -29.30
CA ILE A 22 3.32 -0.10 -28.66
C ILE A 22 3.19 -1.18 -27.59
N ASN A 23 3.73 -2.36 -27.85
CA ASN A 23 3.76 -3.46 -26.91
C ASN A 23 5.20 -3.65 -26.42
N ILE A 24 5.39 -3.50 -25.12
CA ILE A 24 6.65 -3.87 -24.47
C ILE A 24 6.60 -5.39 -24.25
N THR A 25 7.55 -6.11 -24.84
CA THR A 25 7.69 -7.54 -24.66
C THR A 25 8.01 -7.82 -23.19
N THR A 26 7.20 -8.63 -22.55
CA THR A 26 7.39 -9.07 -21.17
C THR A 26 8.76 -9.75 -21.03
N GLY A 27 9.53 -9.35 -19.99
CA GLY A 27 10.89 -9.85 -19.77
C GLY A 27 11.99 -9.14 -20.55
N SER A 28 11.67 -8.16 -21.42
CA SER A 28 12.68 -7.30 -22.06
C SER A 28 13.42 -6.44 -21.04
N VAL A 29 14.60 -5.94 -21.40
CA VAL A 29 15.37 -5.04 -20.53
C VAL A 29 14.57 -3.80 -20.14
N VAL A 30 13.81 -3.24 -21.09
CA VAL A 30 12.94 -2.09 -20.85
C VAL A 30 11.84 -2.43 -19.85
N ASP A 31 11.18 -3.59 -20.00
CA ASP A 31 10.15 -4.05 -19.06
C ASP A 31 10.72 -4.18 -17.64
N LYS A 32 11.91 -4.78 -17.49
CA LYS A 32 12.59 -4.94 -16.20
C LYS A 32 12.92 -3.61 -15.54
N ILE A 33 13.44 -2.65 -16.29
CA ILE A 33 13.78 -1.31 -15.77
C ILE A 33 12.51 -0.57 -15.34
N LEU A 34 11.46 -0.60 -16.16
CA LEU A 34 10.20 0.06 -15.84
C LEU A 34 9.53 -0.55 -14.59
N ARG A 35 9.60 -1.87 -14.43
CA ARG A 35 9.09 -2.54 -13.21
C ARG A 35 9.82 -2.13 -11.95
N ALA A 36 11.13 -1.78 -12.02
CA ALA A 36 11.87 -1.28 -10.88
C ALA A 36 11.28 0.02 -10.32
N ILE A 37 10.75 0.88 -11.19
CA ILE A 37 10.22 2.20 -10.81
C ILE A 37 9.14 2.08 -9.73
N LYS A 38 8.18 1.15 -9.85
CA LYS A 38 7.11 1.00 -8.85
C LYS A 38 7.61 0.59 -7.47
N TYR A 39 8.71 -0.21 -7.39
CA TYR A 39 9.32 -0.60 -6.10
C TYR A 39 10.12 0.55 -5.49
N ILE A 40 10.82 1.32 -6.31
CA ILE A 40 11.52 2.54 -5.88
C ILE A 40 10.51 3.56 -5.35
N LEU A 41 9.40 3.76 -6.06
CA LEU A 41 8.33 4.65 -5.63
C LEU A 41 7.65 4.15 -4.35
N LEU A 42 7.41 2.85 -4.23
CA LEU A 42 6.87 2.25 -3.01
C LEU A 42 7.78 2.54 -1.81
N PHE A 43 9.07 2.26 -1.95
CA PHE A 43 10.05 2.51 -0.89
C PHE A 43 10.10 4.01 -0.53
N TRP A 44 10.20 4.88 -1.53
CA TRP A 44 10.29 6.33 -1.32
C TRP A 44 9.04 6.91 -0.64
N ILE A 45 7.86 6.54 -1.11
CA ILE A 45 6.59 7.01 -0.52
C ILE A 45 6.47 6.58 0.94
N PHE A 46 6.78 5.32 1.25
CA PHE A 46 6.74 4.84 2.64
C PHE A 46 7.80 5.52 3.50
N TYR A 47 9.03 5.65 2.99
CA TYR A 47 10.11 6.34 3.70
C TYR A 47 9.73 7.79 4.03
N MET A 48 9.24 8.54 3.05
CA MET A 48 8.82 9.92 3.24
C MET A 48 7.60 10.02 4.16
N THR A 49 6.63 9.12 4.05
CA THR A 49 5.45 9.10 4.92
C THR A 49 5.83 8.93 6.39
N ILE A 50 6.76 8.04 6.68
CA ILE A 50 7.19 7.79 8.08
C ILE A 50 8.13 8.89 8.56
N SER A 51 9.05 9.38 7.71
CA SER A 51 9.99 10.44 8.09
C SER A 51 9.34 11.79 8.29
N SER A 52 8.38 12.17 7.43
CA SER A 52 7.67 13.45 7.53
C SER A 52 6.45 13.37 8.43
N SER A 53 6.07 12.15 8.83
CA SER A 53 4.82 11.90 9.57
C SER A 53 3.58 12.46 8.86
N GLU A 54 3.67 12.69 7.57
CA GLU A 54 2.58 13.10 6.69
C GLU A 54 2.32 12.04 5.65
N LEU A 55 1.06 11.92 5.23
CA LEU A 55 0.68 10.96 4.19
C LEU A 55 1.22 11.43 2.82
N PHE A 56 2.52 11.17 2.56
CA PHE A 56 3.20 11.63 1.35
C PHE A 56 2.58 11.11 0.05
N CYS A 57 1.91 9.95 0.10
CA CYS A 57 1.23 9.39 -1.07
C CYS A 57 0.14 10.31 -1.66
N LYS A 58 -0.45 11.21 -0.85
CA LYS A 58 -1.44 12.19 -1.33
C LYS A 58 -0.91 13.08 -2.46
N ASN A 59 0.39 13.39 -2.43
CA ASN A 59 1.05 14.25 -3.44
C ASN A 59 1.21 13.56 -4.80
N PHE A 60 1.22 12.22 -4.81
CA PHE A 60 1.48 11.43 -5.99
C PHE A 60 0.23 10.69 -6.49
N ASP A 61 -0.86 10.73 -5.75
CA ASP A 61 -2.11 10.04 -6.11
C ASP A 61 -2.95 10.90 -7.08
N PRO A 62 -3.09 10.49 -8.36
CA PRO A 62 -3.91 11.21 -9.32
C PRO A 62 -5.38 11.30 -8.90
N TYR A 63 -5.89 10.26 -8.22
CA TYR A 63 -7.26 10.23 -7.75
C TYR A 63 -7.52 11.31 -6.68
N TYR A 64 -6.62 11.42 -5.70
CA TYR A 64 -6.72 12.43 -4.66
C TYR A 64 -6.69 13.85 -5.26
N ALA A 65 -5.76 14.09 -6.18
CA ALA A 65 -5.63 15.40 -6.85
C ALA A 65 -6.90 15.81 -7.60
N ILE A 66 -7.52 14.89 -8.35
CA ILE A 66 -8.75 15.13 -9.10
C ILE A 66 -9.93 15.29 -8.15
N ALA A 67 -10.08 14.43 -7.15
CA ALA A 67 -11.20 14.45 -6.20
C ALA A 67 -11.22 15.72 -5.34
N THR A 68 -10.05 16.28 -4.98
CA THR A 68 -9.93 17.52 -4.20
C THR A 68 -9.94 18.77 -5.07
N GLY A 69 -9.97 18.64 -6.41
CA GLY A 69 -9.89 19.75 -7.35
C GLY A 69 -8.62 20.59 -7.17
N PHE A 70 -7.50 19.98 -6.81
CA PHE A 70 -6.22 20.62 -6.53
C PHE A 70 -6.24 21.61 -5.36
N LYS A 71 -7.29 21.61 -4.54
CA LYS A 71 -7.44 22.52 -3.37
C LYS A 71 -6.92 21.91 -2.06
N GLY A 72 -6.47 20.65 -2.07
CA GLY A 72 -5.91 19.99 -0.89
C GLY A 72 -4.46 20.41 -0.60
N GLU A 73 -3.95 19.97 0.53
CA GLU A 73 -2.52 20.08 0.86
C GLU A 73 -1.70 19.10 0.00
N LEU A 74 -1.55 19.40 -1.28
CA LEU A 74 -0.79 18.59 -2.23
C LEU A 74 0.20 19.46 -3.01
N THR A 75 1.30 18.83 -3.42
CA THR A 75 2.29 19.48 -4.27
C THR A 75 1.81 19.45 -5.72
N ALA A 76 1.30 20.56 -6.23
CA ALA A 76 0.62 20.64 -7.52
C ALA A 76 1.43 20.06 -8.69
N TRP A 77 2.74 20.31 -8.74
CA TRP A 77 3.59 19.79 -9.83
C TRP A 77 3.71 18.26 -9.83
N MET A 78 3.78 17.62 -8.63
CA MET A 78 3.80 16.16 -8.51
C MET A 78 2.48 15.54 -8.99
N ALA A 79 1.36 16.16 -8.59
CA ALA A 79 0.03 15.73 -9.01
C ALA A 79 -0.14 15.84 -10.53
N VAL A 80 0.31 16.94 -11.14
CA VAL A 80 0.26 17.11 -12.61
C VAL A 80 1.12 16.06 -13.32
N ILE A 81 2.33 15.79 -12.84
CA ILE A 81 3.19 14.74 -13.42
C ILE A 81 2.53 13.38 -13.30
N SER A 82 1.96 13.03 -12.14
CA SER A 82 1.31 11.72 -11.97
C SER A 82 0.08 11.57 -12.86
N ILE A 83 -0.73 12.61 -13.03
CA ILE A 83 -1.86 12.63 -13.97
C ILE A 83 -1.38 12.50 -15.42
N ALA A 84 -0.34 13.24 -15.80
CA ALA A 84 0.25 13.13 -17.13
C ALA A 84 0.78 11.71 -17.40
N CYS A 85 1.49 11.12 -16.43
CA CYS A 85 1.95 9.73 -16.52
C CYS A 85 0.79 8.73 -16.62
N LEU A 86 -0.31 8.96 -15.89
CA LEU A 86 -1.50 8.12 -15.96
C LEU A 86 -2.09 8.14 -17.38
N PHE A 87 -2.35 9.32 -17.94
CA PHE A 87 -3.01 9.43 -19.23
C PHE A 87 -2.06 9.10 -20.40
N LEU A 88 -0.91 9.75 -20.49
CA LEU A 88 0.03 9.54 -21.59
C LEU A 88 0.63 8.14 -21.56
N GLY A 89 1.04 7.65 -20.38
CA GLY A 89 1.60 6.31 -20.26
C GLY A 89 0.62 5.23 -20.71
N ASN A 90 -0.64 5.30 -20.28
CA ASN A 90 -1.66 4.32 -20.68
C ASN A 90 -2.13 4.49 -22.14
N LEU A 91 -1.95 5.66 -22.75
CA LEU A 91 -2.23 5.87 -24.16
C LEU A 91 -1.25 5.11 -25.05
N PHE A 92 0.02 5.07 -24.67
CA PHE A 92 1.05 4.39 -25.45
C PHE A 92 1.23 2.92 -25.06
N ILE A 93 1.23 2.60 -23.76
CA ILE A 93 1.53 1.28 -23.24
C ILE A 93 0.31 0.76 -22.46
N ASN A 94 -0.06 -0.51 -22.71
CA ASN A 94 -1.22 -1.11 -22.05
C ASN A 94 -0.98 -1.25 -20.54
N MET A 95 -1.96 -0.79 -19.74
CA MET A 95 -1.92 -0.87 -18.27
C MET A 95 -0.64 -0.28 -17.66
N PHE A 96 -0.05 0.74 -18.29
CA PHE A 96 1.21 1.35 -17.91
C PHE A 96 1.26 1.75 -16.43
N TRP A 97 0.24 2.47 -15.97
CA TRP A 97 0.15 2.91 -14.59
C TRP A 97 0.19 1.75 -13.60
N CYS A 98 -0.69 0.77 -13.80
CA CYS A 98 -0.82 -0.37 -12.89
C CYS A 98 0.40 -1.28 -12.89
N LYS A 99 1.07 -1.42 -14.06
CA LYS A 99 2.18 -2.34 -14.24
C LYS A 99 3.51 -1.77 -13.78
N TYR A 100 3.75 -0.46 -13.99
CA TYR A 100 5.08 0.14 -13.84
C TYR A 100 5.16 1.27 -12.80
N ILE A 101 4.08 1.98 -12.53
CA ILE A 101 4.12 3.19 -11.69
C ILE A 101 3.43 2.97 -10.35
N CYS A 102 2.30 2.25 -10.31
CA CYS A 102 1.47 2.16 -9.12
C CYS A 102 2.19 1.49 -7.94
N PRO A 103 2.44 2.19 -6.82
CA PRO A 103 3.08 1.60 -5.64
C PRO A 103 2.21 0.53 -4.97
N LEU A 104 0.87 0.66 -5.05
CA LEU A 104 -0.04 -0.38 -4.56
C LEU A 104 0.07 -1.67 -5.39
N GLY A 105 0.41 -1.57 -6.69
CA GLY A 105 0.72 -2.73 -7.52
C GLY A 105 1.98 -3.46 -7.03
N ALA A 106 3.03 -2.72 -6.66
CA ALA A 106 4.23 -3.29 -6.07
C ALA A 106 3.95 -3.94 -4.72
N LEU A 107 3.19 -3.27 -3.85
CA LEU A 107 2.76 -3.79 -2.56
C LEU A 107 1.95 -5.10 -2.72
N SER A 108 1.00 -5.12 -3.66
CA SER A 108 0.23 -6.33 -3.99
C SER A 108 1.15 -7.49 -4.40
N ASN A 109 2.21 -7.23 -5.17
CA ASN A 109 3.17 -8.25 -5.55
C ASN A 109 4.00 -8.76 -4.36
N VAL A 110 4.41 -7.88 -3.44
CA VAL A 110 5.06 -8.31 -2.18
C VAL A 110 4.16 -9.25 -1.39
N PHE A 111 2.86 -8.95 -1.30
CA PHE A 111 1.89 -9.83 -0.64
C PHE A 111 1.61 -11.14 -1.40
N LYS A 112 1.77 -11.19 -2.72
CA LYS A 112 1.71 -12.46 -3.47
C LYS A 112 2.78 -13.46 -3.04
N PHE A 113 3.87 -12.98 -2.45
CA PHE A 113 4.95 -13.77 -1.87
C PHE A 113 4.86 -13.82 -0.33
N THR A 114 3.66 -14.02 0.20
CA THR A 114 3.35 -13.96 1.64
C THR A 114 4.30 -14.78 2.51
N LEU A 115 4.69 -15.98 2.08
CA LEU A 115 5.62 -16.82 2.84
C LEU A 115 7.00 -16.18 2.97
N THR A 116 7.51 -15.55 1.91
CA THR A 116 8.80 -14.87 1.94
C THR A 116 8.75 -13.64 2.84
N PHE A 117 7.65 -12.88 2.74
CA PHE A 117 7.43 -11.71 3.60
C PHE A 117 7.32 -12.10 5.08
N LEU A 118 6.55 -13.15 5.39
CA LEU A 118 6.46 -13.70 6.75
C LEU A 118 7.81 -14.19 7.25
N GLY A 119 8.59 -14.86 6.40
CA GLY A 119 9.95 -15.29 6.73
C GLY A 119 10.88 -14.12 7.09
N LEU A 120 10.84 -13.03 6.32
CA LEU A 120 11.58 -11.80 6.61
C LEU A 120 11.12 -11.14 7.90
N LEU A 121 9.83 -11.11 8.16
CA LEU A 121 9.27 -10.54 9.39
C LEU A 121 9.69 -11.36 10.61
N ILE A 122 9.61 -12.69 10.54
CA ILE A 122 10.09 -13.58 11.61
C ILE A 122 11.59 -13.40 11.82
N LEU A 123 12.37 -13.34 10.75
CA LEU A 123 13.82 -13.11 10.83
C LEU A 123 14.13 -11.77 11.50
N SER A 124 13.41 -10.70 11.18
CA SER A 124 13.60 -9.38 11.79
C SER A 124 13.26 -9.39 13.29
N LEU A 125 12.22 -10.14 13.70
CA LEU A 125 11.86 -10.31 15.10
C LEU A 125 12.95 -11.10 15.87
N ILE A 126 13.47 -12.16 15.26
CA ILE A 126 14.57 -12.96 15.84
C ILE A 126 15.82 -12.10 16.02
N LEU A 127 16.23 -11.34 14.99
CA LEU A 127 17.37 -10.42 15.07
C LEU A 127 17.16 -9.36 16.16
N GLY A 128 15.94 -8.82 16.30
CA GLY A 128 15.58 -7.91 17.37
C GLY A 128 15.75 -8.53 18.76
N TYR A 129 15.36 -9.80 18.93
CA TYR A 129 15.55 -10.53 20.18
C TYR A 129 17.04 -10.72 20.55
N PHE A 130 17.92 -10.90 19.55
CA PHE A 130 19.37 -10.99 19.74
C PHE A 130 20.09 -9.63 19.91
N GLY A 131 19.34 -8.53 20.08
CA GLY A 131 19.89 -7.19 20.30
C GLY A 131 20.39 -6.49 19.04
N LEU A 132 20.04 -6.99 17.85
CA LEU A 132 20.30 -6.36 16.56
C LEU A 132 18.97 -5.87 15.96
N PRO A 133 18.34 -4.78 16.46
CA PRO A 133 17.05 -4.31 15.96
C PRO A 133 17.24 -3.84 14.53
N MET A 134 16.61 -4.56 13.59
CA MET A 134 16.56 -4.13 12.21
C MET A 134 15.61 -2.96 12.10
N GLN A 135 16.11 -1.80 11.68
CA GLN A 135 15.25 -0.63 11.49
C GLN A 135 14.25 -0.91 10.37
N TRP A 136 13.00 -0.43 10.52
CA TRP A 136 11.87 -0.69 9.64
C TRP A 136 12.15 -0.40 8.14
N TYR A 137 12.97 0.60 7.83
CA TYR A 137 13.32 0.94 6.44
C TYR A 137 14.21 -0.10 5.77
N TRP A 138 15.05 -0.82 6.53
CA TRP A 138 15.81 -1.96 6.00
C TRP A 138 14.88 -3.11 5.64
N LEU A 139 13.93 -3.44 6.53
CA LEU A 139 12.93 -4.48 6.27
C LEU A 139 12.12 -4.17 5.01
N LEU A 140 11.67 -2.92 4.87
CA LEU A 140 10.93 -2.47 3.69
C LEU A 140 11.80 -2.52 2.43
N GLY A 141 13.05 -2.01 2.50
CA GLY A 141 13.99 -2.02 1.38
C GLY A 141 14.29 -3.43 0.88
N VAL A 142 14.62 -4.34 1.80
CA VAL A 142 14.85 -5.76 1.47
C VAL A 142 13.60 -6.40 0.88
N SER A 143 12.41 -6.14 1.43
CA SER A 143 11.14 -6.65 0.89
C SER A 143 10.88 -6.14 -0.54
N CYS A 144 11.16 -4.86 -0.82
CA CYS A 144 11.03 -4.29 -2.17
C CYS A 144 12.02 -4.93 -3.15
N VAL A 145 13.28 -5.12 -2.75
CA VAL A 145 14.30 -5.76 -3.59
C VAL A 145 13.94 -7.22 -3.88
N ILE A 146 13.53 -7.96 -2.87
CA ILE A 146 13.10 -9.35 -3.04
C ILE A 146 11.87 -9.43 -3.93
N GLY A 147 10.85 -8.57 -3.69
CA GLY A 147 9.65 -8.51 -4.54
C GLY A 147 9.99 -8.24 -6.01
N TYR A 148 10.92 -7.31 -6.25
CA TYR A 148 11.41 -7.00 -7.60
C TYR A 148 12.16 -8.18 -8.24
N ILE A 149 13.07 -8.83 -7.51
CA ILE A 149 13.80 -10.01 -8.00
C ILE A 149 12.82 -11.13 -8.35
N PHE A 150 11.85 -11.41 -7.48
CA PHE A 150 10.85 -12.44 -7.74
C PHE A 150 9.98 -12.10 -8.97
N GLU A 151 9.65 -10.83 -9.17
CA GLU A 151 8.89 -10.42 -10.35
C GLU A 151 9.68 -10.63 -11.65
N ILE A 152 10.98 -10.33 -11.64
CA ILE A 152 11.81 -10.43 -12.84
C ILE A 152 12.23 -11.87 -13.14
N VAL A 153 12.67 -12.61 -12.11
CA VAL A 153 13.27 -13.94 -12.28
C VAL A 153 12.19 -15.00 -12.44
N TYR A 154 11.18 -14.92 -11.61
CA TYR A 154 10.16 -15.98 -11.55
C TYR A 154 8.91 -15.64 -12.35
N HIS A 155 8.77 -14.58 -13.02
CA HIS A 155 7.63 -14.12 -13.81
C HIS A 155 6.38 -15.05 -13.76
N GLU A 156 6.65 -16.30 -13.43
CA GLU A 156 5.71 -17.31 -12.94
C GLU A 156 5.86 -17.41 -11.42
N SER A 157 4.82 -17.10 -10.69
CA SER A 157 4.82 -17.29 -9.24
C SER A 157 4.92 -18.78 -8.92
N LYS A 158 6.13 -19.31 -8.79
CA LYS A 158 6.38 -20.67 -8.29
C LYS A 158 6.08 -20.81 -6.81
N VAL A 159 6.04 -19.70 -6.09
CA VAL A 159 5.80 -19.63 -4.66
C VAL A 159 4.48 -18.90 -4.42
N PHE A 160 3.40 -19.66 -4.52
CA PHE A 160 2.05 -19.34 -4.05
C PHE A 160 1.44 -17.97 -4.34
N PRO A 161 0.63 -17.84 -5.37
CA PRO A 161 -0.67 -17.24 -5.14
C PRO A 161 -1.56 -18.32 -4.51
N LEU A 162 -2.06 -18.06 -3.32
CA LEU A 162 -3.11 -18.87 -2.67
C LEU A 162 -4.31 -19.07 -3.61
N LEU A 163 -4.48 -18.16 -4.57
CA LEU A 163 -5.51 -18.16 -5.58
C LEU A 163 -4.88 -18.06 -6.98
N HIS A 164 -5.27 -18.93 -7.85
CA HIS A 164 -4.87 -18.93 -9.26
C HIS A 164 -6.02 -19.44 -10.13
N ILE A 165 -6.02 -19.04 -11.40
CA ILE A 165 -6.97 -19.52 -12.38
C ILE A 165 -6.43 -20.81 -12.97
N THR A 166 -7.24 -21.87 -12.93
CA THR A 166 -6.91 -23.17 -13.53
C THR A 166 -7.81 -23.44 -14.72
N ARG A 167 -7.24 -24.04 -15.77
CA ARG A 167 -7.97 -24.49 -16.94
C ARG A 167 -8.26 -25.97 -16.83
N ASP A 168 -9.47 -26.35 -17.17
CA ASP A 168 -9.90 -27.73 -17.37
C ASP A 168 -9.72 -28.09 -18.85
N ASP A 169 -8.76 -28.95 -19.15
CA ASP A 169 -8.40 -29.31 -20.52
C ASP A 169 -9.49 -30.10 -21.20
N GLU A 170 -10.34 -30.84 -20.45
CA GLU A 170 -11.45 -31.63 -21.03
C GLU A 170 -12.57 -30.74 -21.54
N LYS A 171 -12.79 -29.58 -20.93
CA LYS A 171 -13.82 -28.63 -21.33
C LYS A 171 -13.31 -27.56 -22.29
N CYS A 172 -12.00 -27.41 -22.41
CA CYS A 172 -11.39 -26.34 -23.19
C CYS A 172 -11.30 -26.73 -24.67
N ASN A 173 -11.86 -25.85 -25.52
CA ASN A 173 -11.76 -26.00 -26.99
C ASN A 173 -10.66 -25.14 -27.63
N HIS A 174 -9.77 -24.54 -26.81
CA HIS A 174 -8.64 -23.70 -27.25
C HIS A 174 -9.00 -22.52 -28.16
N CYS A 175 -10.20 -21.94 -28.02
CA CYS A 175 -10.67 -20.83 -28.86
C CYS A 175 -9.93 -19.50 -28.66
N GLY A 176 -9.11 -19.34 -27.61
CA GLY A 176 -8.30 -18.16 -27.36
C GLY A 176 -9.05 -16.92 -26.86
N LEU A 177 -10.38 -17.00 -26.63
CA LEU A 177 -11.17 -15.84 -26.18
C LEU A 177 -10.71 -15.31 -24.82
N CYS A 178 -10.31 -16.18 -23.91
CA CYS A 178 -9.81 -15.82 -22.59
C CYS A 178 -8.52 -14.97 -22.64
N SER A 179 -7.58 -15.31 -23.54
CA SER A 179 -6.36 -14.51 -23.77
C SER A 179 -6.67 -13.15 -24.39
N LYS A 180 -7.62 -13.10 -25.36
CA LYS A 180 -8.03 -11.84 -26.01
C LYS A 180 -8.73 -10.87 -25.06
N LYS A 181 -9.46 -11.37 -24.06
CA LYS A 181 -10.19 -10.57 -23.08
C LYS A 181 -9.33 -10.19 -21.85
N CYS A 182 -8.16 -10.81 -21.70
CA CYS A 182 -7.30 -10.50 -20.55
C CYS A 182 -6.78 -9.04 -20.62
N PRO A 183 -7.10 -8.17 -19.64
CA PRO A 183 -6.62 -6.78 -19.66
C PRO A 183 -5.09 -6.71 -19.49
N GLN A 184 -4.47 -7.69 -18.83
CA GLN A 184 -3.02 -7.77 -18.67
C GLN A 184 -2.30 -8.44 -19.85
N GLN A 185 -3.03 -8.86 -20.89
CA GLN A 185 -2.50 -9.53 -22.08
C GLN A 185 -1.78 -10.86 -21.78
N ILE A 186 -2.18 -11.56 -20.71
CA ILE A 186 -1.67 -12.88 -20.37
C ILE A 186 -2.25 -13.89 -21.35
N ASP A 187 -1.42 -14.80 -21.84
CA ASP A 187 -1.86 -15.88 -22.73
C ASP A 187 -2.49 -17.06 -21.93
N VAL A 188 -3.68 -16.78 -21.40
CA VAL A 188 -4.44 -17.72 -20.56
C VAL A 188 -4.77 -19.01 -21.30
N ALA A 189 -4.99 -18.93 -22.64
CA ALA A 189 -5.40 -20.07 -23.45
C ALA A 189 -4.35 -21.19 -23.52
N ASN A 190 -3.07 -20.86 -23.39
CA ASN A 190 -1.98 -21.82 -23.46
C ASN A 190 -1.47 -22.29 -22.08
N LEU A 191 -2.00 -21.71 -21.00
CA LEU A 191 -1.60 -22.05 -19.64
C LEU A 191 -2.62 -22.99 -18.97
N LYS A 192 -2.17 -24.09 -18.36
CA LYS A 192 -3.02 -24.93 -17.50
C LYS A 192 -3.36 -24.23 -16.18
N VAL A 193 -2.40 -23.50 -15.65
CA VAL A 193 -2.52 -22.73 -14.41
C VAL A 193 -1.93 -21.36 -14.67
N VAL A 194 -2.74 -20.32 -14.48
CA VAL A 194 -2.29 -18.94 -14.63
C VAL A 194 -1.55 -18.54 -13.35
N LYS A 195 -0.23 -18.60 -13.40
CA LYS A 195 0.67 -18.23 -12.31
C LYS A 195 1.37 -16.89 -12.57
N ASP A 196 1.01 -16.22 -13.65
CA ASP A 196 1.61 -14.95 -14.03
C ASP A 196 1.43 -13.90 -12.91
N ILE A 197 2.50 -13.19 -12.59
CA ILE A 197 2.51 -12.19 -11.51
C ILE A 197 1.60 -11.00 -11.82
N ASP A 198 1.39 -10.70 -13.11
CA ASP A 198 0.53 -9.62 -13.55
C ASP A 198 -0.97 -10.00 -13.46
N CYS A 199 -1.30 -11.27 -13.17
CA CYS A 199 -2.68 -11.70 -12.96
C CYS A 199 -3.30 -11.05 -11.72
N THR A 200 -4.33 -10.23 -11.94
CA THR A 200 -5.08 -9.52 -10.88
C THR A 200 -6.31 -10.29 -10.41
N LEU A 201 -6.53 -11.52 -10.91
CA LEU A 201 -7.73 -12.33 -10.61
C LEU A 201 -9.06 -11.59 -10.91
N CYS A 202 -9.07 -10.70 -11.90
CA CYS A 202 -10.25 -9.91 -12.25
C CYS A 202 -11.45 -10.73 -12.74
N GLY A 203 -11.22 -11.97 -13.21
CA GLY A 203 -12.29 -12.86 -13.67
C GLY A 203 -12.75 -12.68 -15.13
N GLU A 204 -12.25 -11.66 -15.85
CA GLU A 204 -12.64 -11.38 -17.24
C GLU A 204 -12.44 -12.58 -18.18
N CYS A 205 -11.35 -13.33 -18.01
CA CYS A 205 -11.08 -14.53 -18.78
C CYS A 205 -12.11 -15.65 -18.50
N MET A 206 -12.61 -15.74 -17.27
CA MET A 206 -13.64 -16.72 -16.90
C MET A 206 -15.00 -16.32 -17.49
N GLY A 207 -15.36 -15.04 -17.40
CA GLY A 207 -16.59 -14.51 -18.01
C GLY A 207 -16.63 -14.63 -19.54
N ALA A 208 -15.45 -14.62 -20.19
CA ALA A 208 -15.34 -14.80 -21.64
C ALA A 208 -15.38 -16.28 -22.08
N CYS A 209 -15.29 -17.23 -21.15
CA CYS A 209 -15.22 -18.65 -21.46
C CYS A 209 -16.62 -19.28 -21.59
N ASN A 210 -17.12 -19.44 -22.80
CA ASN A 210 -18.43 -20.05 -23.09
C ASN A 210 -18.53 -21.53 -22.64
N LYS A 211 -17.42 -22.20 -22.39
CA LYS A 211 -17.37 -23.62 -21.97
C LYS A 211 -17.18 -23.79 -20.46
N ASN A 212 -17.10 -22.68 -19.69
CA ASN A 212 -16.82 -22.72 -18.26
C ASN A 212 -15.58 -23.58 -17.90
N ALA A 213 -14.56 -23.57 -18.78
CA ALA A 213 -13.35 -24.35 -18.60
C ALA A 213 -12.35 -23.71 -17.64
N LEU A 214 -12.58 -22.45 -17.21
CA LEU A 214 -11.71 -21.72 -16.29
C LEU A 214 -12.34 -21.64 -14.91
N GLN A 215 -11.54 -21.95 -13.88
CA GLN A 215 -11.99 -21.93 -12.48
C GLN A 215 -10.92 -21.32 -11.58
N ILE A 216 -11.35 -20.64 -10.50
CA ILE A 216 -10.44 -20.23 -9.45
C ILE A 216 -10.18 -21.44 -8.56
N ASN A 217 -8.94 -21.87 -8.48
CA ASN A 217 -8.48 -23.06 -7.77
C ASN A 217 -9.29 -24.33 -8.04
N ARG A 218 -8.60 -25.44 -8.31
CA ARG A 218 -9.23 -26.72 -8.57
C ARG A 218 -9.94 -27.31 -7.34
N LYS A 219 -9.48 -26.95 -6.12
CA LYS A 219 -10.06 -27.44 -4.86
C LYS A 219 -11.16 -26.50 -4.37
N PRO A 220 -12.41 -26.93 -4.21
CA PRO A 220 -13.54 -26.09 -3.82
C PRO A 220 -13.37 -25.42 -2.45
N ALA A 221 -12.69 -26.08 -1.49
CA ALA A 221 -12.42 -25.53 -0.16
C ALA A 221 -11.64 -24.22 -0.20
N PHE A 222 -10.73 -24.03 -1.15
CA PHE A 222 -9.93 -22.81 -1.26
C PHE A 222 -10.67 -21.62 -1.91
N ARG A 223 -11.85 -21.84 -2.48
CA ARG A 223 -12.64 -20.74 -3.08
C ARG A 223 -13.18 -19.78 -2.03
N TRP A 224 -13.54 -20.29 -0.86
CA TRP A 224 -14.13 -19.50 0.23
C TRP A 224 -13.08 -18.86 1.15
N LEU A 225 -11.84 -19.34 1.08
CA LEU A 225 -10.76 -18.85 1.95
C LEU A 225 -10.58 -17.32 1.90
N PRO A 226 -10.56 -16.65 0.73
CA PRO A 226 -10.44 -15.19 0.69
C PRO A 226 -11.63 -14.47 1.30
N ALA A 227 -12.85 -14.96 1.06
CA ALA A 227 -14.05 -14.37 1.63
C ALA A 227 -14.04 -14.49 3.16
N ILE A 228 -13.69 -15.67 3.68
CA ILE A 228 -13.54 -15.90 5.12
C ILE A 228 -12.45 -14.99 5.69
N LEU A 229 -11.30 -14.89 5.02
CA LEU A 229 -10.19 -14.06 5.48
C LEU A 229 -10.56 -12.57 5.52
N VAL A 230 -11.28 -12.07 4.52
CA VAL A 230 -11.79 -10.68 4.51
C VAL A 230 -12.75 -10.45 5.67
N VAL A 231 -13.69 -11.38 5.91
CA VAL A 231 -14.65 -11.27 7.02
C VAL A 231 -13.91 -11.30 8.36
N VAL A 232 -12.97 -12.23 8.54
CA VAL A 232 -12.17 -12.32 9.78
C VAL A 232 -11.37 -11.03 10.00
N LEU A 233 -10.65 -10.53 8.96
CA LEU A 233 -9.88 -9.29 9.06
C LEU A 233 -10.77 -8.09 9.36
N PHE A 234 -11.97 -8.03 8.78
CA PHE A 234 -12.95 -6.99 9.08
C PHE A 234 -13.35 -6.99 10.56
N PHE A 235 -13.72 -8.15 11.12
CA PHE A 235 -14.08 -8.26 12.53
C PHE A 235 -12.90 -8.04 13.47
N VAL A 236 -11.71 -8.54 13.13
CA VAL A 236 -10.47 -8.25 13.88
C VAL A 236 -10.17 -6.75 13.86
N GLY A 237 -10.29 -6.10 12.70
CA GLY A 237 -10.09 -4.66 12.57
C GLY A 237 -11.08 -3.84 13.39
N LEU A 238 -12.37 -4.24 13.38
CA LEU A 238 -13.39 -3.63 14.25
C LEU A 238 -13.05 -3.82 15.73
N TRP A 239 -12.71 -5.03 16.12
CA TRP A 239 -12.37 -5.34 17.51
C TRP A 239 -11.13 -4.57 17.98
N MET A 240 -10.08 -4.55 17.17
CA MET A 240 -8.87 -3.76 17.46
C MET A 240 -9.18 -2.27 17.53
N GLY A 241 -9.97 -1.73 16.59
CA GLY A 241 -10.33 -0.33 16.55
C GLY A 241 -11.20 0.12 17.74
N THR A 242 -11.95 -0.80 18.36
CA THR A 242 -12.77 -0.50 19.55
C THR A 242 -12.02 -0.69 20.86
N HIS A 243 -10.96 -1.51 20.90
CA HIS A 243 -10.23 -1.84 22.13
C HIS A 243 -8.85 -1.20 22.21
N TRP A 244 -8.25 -0.81 21.08
CA TRP A 244 -6.95 -0.17 21.05
C TRP A 244 -7.08 1.29 20.62
N GLU A 245 -6.89 2.18 21.58
CA GLU A 245 -6.70 3.59 21.29
C GLU A 245 -5.23 3.83 20.93
N LEU A 246 -4.96 3.88 19.64
CA LEU A 246 -3.64 4.27 19.15
C LEU A 246 -3.51 5.79 19.19
N PRO A 247 -2.46 6.33 19.81
CA PRO A 247 -2.21 7.76 19.79
C PRO A 247 -1.94 8.24 18.36
N THR A 248 -2.42 9.42 18.01
CA THR A 248 -2.13 10.04 16.71
C THR A 248 -0.69 10.52 16.66
N ILE A 249 -0.20 11.07 17.78
CA ILE A 249 1.20 11.42 18.03
C ILE A 249 1.53 11.05 19.46
N ASP A 250 2.73 10.51 19.66
CA ASP A 250 3.37 10.33 20.96
C ASP A 250 4.81 10.80 20.82
N GLU A 251 5.06 12.04 21.20
CA GLU A 251 6.38 12.66 21.15
C GLU A 251 6.84 12.99 22.55
N ARG A 252 8.05 12.55 22.87
CA ARG A 252 8.74 12.89 24.11
C ARG A 252 10.10 13.48 23.78
N TRP A 253 10.50 14.49 24.54
CA TRP A 253 11.76 15.20 24.35
C TRP A 253 12.44 15.47 25.71
N GLY A 254 13.76 15.60 25.71
CA GLY A 254 14.56 15.82 26.90
C GLY A 254 15.47 14.65 27.22
N ASP A 255 16.20 14.76 28.34
CA ASP A 255 17.11 13.71 28.79
C ASP A 255 16.34 12.49 29.30
N PRO A 256 16.78 11.26 28.99
CA PRO A 256 16.14 10.02 29.43
C PRO A 256 15.93 9.94 30.94
N ALA A 257 16.85 10.49 31.74
CA ALA A 257 16.76 10.49 33.19
C ALA A 257 15.59 11.35 33.73
N LYS A 258 15.19 12.41 33.01
CA LYS A 258 14.06 13.25 33.36
C LYS A 258 12.71 12.61 32.96
N LEU A 259 12.72 11.71 31.98
CA LEU A 259 11.50 11.07 31.49
C LEU A 259 10.90 10.05 32.49
N GLU A 260 11.66 9.58 33.48
CA GLU A 260 11.18 8.61 34.47
C GLU A 260 10.30 9.24 35.58
N HIS A 261 10.37 10.56 35.79
CA HIS A 261 9.68 11.25 36.87
C HIS A 261 8.60 12.24 36.39
N LEU A 262 8.13 12.10 35.13
CA LEU A 262 7.12 12.98 34.56
C LEU A 262 5.74 12.66 35.11
N GLU A 263 5.03 13.70 35.50
CA GLU A 263 3.57 13.62 35.70
C GLU A 263 2.85 13.88 34.39
N SER A 264 1.67 13.30 34.25
CA SER A 264 0.83 13.53 33.07
C SER A 264 -0.56 13.99 33.47
N PHE A 265 -1.14 14.86 32.68
CA PHE A 265 -2.54 15.17 32.75
C PHE A 265 -3.19 15.08 31.37
N GLU A 266 -4.44 14.68 31.37
CA GLU A 266 -5.26 14.56 30.19
C GLU A 266 -6.27 15.68 30.12
N ARG A 267 -6.45 16.23 28.91
CA ARG A 267 -7.46 17.23 28.60
C ARG A 267 -8.29 16.78 27.41
N ASP A 268 -9.57 16.60 27.63
CA ASP A 268 -10.55 16.24 26.61
C ASP A 268 -11.16 17.48 25.95
N GLY A 269 -11.76 17.30 24.76
CA GLY A 269 -12.50 18.32 24.06
C GLY A 269 -11.63 19.36 23.33
N MET A 270 -10.34 19.09 23.13
CA MET A 270 -9.43 19.99 22.43
C MET A 270 -9.68 19.99 20.90
N ARG A 271 -10.65 20.81 20.48
CA ARG A 271 -11.03 20.93 19.04
C ARG A 271 -9.92 21.51 18.15
N THR A 272 -8.81 21.97 18.70
CA THR A 272 -7.63 22.40 17.96
C THR A 272 -6.84 21.23 17.38
N VAL A 273 -6.97 20.02 17.96
CA VAL A 273 -6.30 18.79 17.56
C VAL A 273 -7.27 17.95 16.75
N LYS A 274 -7.35 18.20 15.42
CA LYS A 274 -8.33 17.56 14.53
C LYS A 274 -7.74 16.52 13.58
N CYS A 275 -6.43 16.56 13.38
CA CYS A 275 -5.71 15.71 12.43
C CYS A 275 -4.25 15.60 12.86
N PHE A 276 -3.50 14.76 12.17
CA PHE A 276 -2.07 14.58 12.41
C PHE A 276 -1.28 15.90 12.37
N GLY A 277 -1.51 16.75 11.35
CA GLY A 277 -0.80 18.03 11.21
C GLY A 277 -1.08 19.01 12.35
N SER A 278 -2.34 19.11 12.80
CA SER A 278 -2.70 19.96 13.97
C SER A 278 -2.13 19.39 15.27
N SER A 279 -2.05 18.07 15.41
CA SER A 279 -1.40 17.41 16.55
C SER A 279 0.09 17.72 16.60
N LYS A 280 0.78 17.68 15.46
CA LYS A 280 2.21 18.00 15.36
C LYS A 280 2.49 19.48 15.64
N ALA A 281 1.64 20.36 15.12
CA ALA A 281 1.72 21.79 15.42
C ALA A 281 1.51 22.08 16.92
N PHE A 282 0.59 21.34 17.56
CA PHE A 282 0.38 21.40 19.00
C PHE A 282 1.62 20.92 19.76
N ALA A 283 2.18 19.77 19.41
CA ALA A 283 3.41 19.23 20.02
C ALA A 283 4.59 20.21 19.88
N ALA A 284 4.75 20.83 18.71
CA ALA A 284 5.78 21.83 18.46
C ALA A 284 5.63 23.10 19.34
N ARG A 285 4.38 23.51 19.61
CA ARG A 285 4.11 24.63 20.55
C ARG A 285 4.43 24.22 21.98
N MET A 286 4.00 23.06 22.41
CA MET A 286 4.25 22.56 23.78
C MET A 286 5.72 22.32 24.06
N LYS A 287 6.53 22.03 23.04
CA LYS A 287 7.99 21.93 23.17
C LYS A 287 8.66 23.23 23.59
N ASN A 288 8.03 24.37 23.35
CA ASN A 288 8.53 25.69 23.75
C ASN A 288 8.06 26.08 25.16
N VAL A 289 7.22 25.28 25.81
CA VAL A 289 6.74 25.53 27.17
C VAL A 289 7.74 24.92 28.16
N PRO A 290 8.33 25.74 29.06
CA PRO A 290 9.29 25.27 30.06
C PRO A 290 8.65 24.25 30.99
N GLY A 291 9.34 23.14 31.22
CA GLY A 291 8.88 22.07 32.11
C GLY A 291 7.96 21.04 31.45
N VAL A 292 7.66 21.15 30.14
CA VAL A 292 6.94 20.15 29.37
C VAL A 292 7.93 19.28 28.59
N TYR A 293 7.81 17.96 28.72
CA TYR A 293 8.73 16.99 28.15
C TYR A 293 8.08 15.94 27.24
N GLY A 294 6.77 16.03 27.03
CA GLY A 294 6.09 15.13 26.11
C GLY A 294 4.63 15.47 25.87
N VAL A 295 4.11 15.02 24.74
CA VAL A 295 2.71 15.19 24.35
C VAL A 295 2.26 13.94 23.61
N THR A 296 1.14 13.37 24.05
CA THR A 296 0.40 12.33 23.32
C THR A 296 -0.96 12.89 22.92
N THR A 297 -1.34 12.71 21.64
CA THR A 297 -2.62 13.23 21.13
C THR A 297 -3.50 12.12 20.62
N TYR A 298 -4.80 12.22 20.90
CA TYR A 298 -5.84 11.32 20.42
C TYR A 298 -6.90 12.11 19.65
N VAL A 299 -6.77 12.14 18.32
CA VAL A 299 -7.67 12.89 17.44
C VAL A 299 -9.10 12.37 17.50
N ASN A 300 -9.27 11.05 17.64
CA ASN A 300 -10.59 10.42 17.66
C ASN A 300 -11.53 10.93 18.76
N ARG A 301 -10.97 11.30 19.90
CA ARG A 301 -11.74 11.83 21.06
C ARG A 301 -11.38 13.27 21.40
N PHE A 302 -10.59 13.93 20.56
CA PHE A 302 -10.11 15.30 20.80
C PHE A 302 -9.38 15.45 22.12
N ALA A 303 -8.60 14.44 22.53
CA ALA A 303 -7.89 14.42 23.79
C ALA A 303 -6.39 14.61 23.60
N VAL A 304 -5.77 15.24 24.59
CA VAL A 304 -4.33 15.47 24.65
C VAL A 304 -3.84 15.10 26.03
N VAL A 305 -2.77 14.31 26.08
CA VAL A 305 -2.02 14.04 27.32
C VAL A 305 -0.71 14.81 27.25
N VAL A 306 -0.46 15.63 28.25
CA VAL A 306 0.77 16.41 28.36
C VAL A 306 1.59 15.85 29.52
N TYR A 307 2.87 15.61 29.25
CA TYR A 307 3.85 15.13 30.23
C TYR A 307 4.74 16.30 30.66
N TYR A 308 4.75 16.58 31.97
CA TYR A 308 5.50 17.70 32.54
C TYR A 308 6.25 17.27 33.80
N ASP A 309 7.31 18.05 34.15
CA ASP A 309 8.05 17.86 35.37
C ASP A 309 7.42 18.73 36.47
N PRO A 310 6.90 18.14 37.56
CA PRO A 310 6.26 18.92 38.65
C PRO A 310 7.24 19.79 39.40
N SER A 311 8.55 19.57 39.30
CA SER A 311 9.57 20.43 39.89
C SER A 311 9.81 21.73 39.11
N GLU A 312 9.53 21.75 37.81
CA GLU A 312 9.79 22.92 36.92
C GLU A 312 8.50 23.69 36.61
N THR A 313 7.34 23.00 36.55
CA THR A 313 6.08 23.65 36.20
C THR A 313 4.89 23.01 36.92
N SER A 314 3.77 23.71 37.00
CA SER A 314 2.52 23.20 37.56
C SER A 314 1.47 22.94 36.47
N LYS A 315 0.56 22.00 36.73
CA LYS A 315 -0.56 21.68 35.82
C LYS A 315 -1.31 22.96 35.38
N GLU A 316 -1.60 23.86 36.29
CA GLU A 316 -2.35 25.11 36.03
C GLU A 316 -1.63 26.07 35.05
N LYS A 317 -0.29 26.06 35.05
CA LYS A 317 0.51 26.88 34.14
C LYS A 317 0.58 26.33 32.75
N VAL A 318 0.51 25.00 32.63
CA VAL A 318 0.55 24.32 31.33
C VAL A 318 -0.84 24.29 30.69
N GLU A 319 -1.89 24.36 31.48
CA GLU A 319 -3.29 24.31 31.04
C GLU A 319 -3.80 25.67 30.53
N ASN A 320 -3.25 26.77 30.98
CA ASN A 320 -3.55 28.14 30.54
C ASN A 320 -2.64 28.57 29.39
#